data_0454b25420e640bb48de0c1ce8e7efe3
#
_entry.id   0454b25420e640bb48de0c1ce8e7efe3
#
_cell.length_a   1.000
_cell.length_b   1.000
_cell.length_c   1.000
_cell.angle_alpha   90.00
_cell.angle_beta   90.00
_cell.angle_gamma   90.00
#
_symmetry.space_group_name_H-M   'P 1'
#
loop_
_entity.id
_entity.type
_entity.pdbx_description
1 polymer ?
#
loop_
_entity_poly.entity_id
_entity_poly.type
_entity_poly.pdbx_seq_one_letter_code
_entity_poly.pdbx_strand_id
1 'polypeptide(L)'
;MKNEEVIRLFDAYSDDLYRFAVYYVGTKHDAEDIIQDVFLKLLSKPIVLKHGKEKAYLMTVTANSCKNYLKSAFRKTNVDLESVEMELQYFDDFTERNKEVFDELMRLEGQYRIPIYLHYYVGYSYKEIAKIIRISESSVAVRINRGKAQLRIKLEELL
;
A
#
# COMPACT_ATOMS: atom_id res chain seq x y z
N MET A 1 -11.29 -19.73 -5.29
CA MET A 1 -10.66 -20.13 -4.01
C MET A 1 -11.74 -20.51 -3.01
N LYS A 2 -11.51 -21.53 -2.20
CA LYS A 2 -12.48 -21.98 -1.20
C LYS A 2 -12.67 -20.94 -0.10
N ASN A 3 -13.89 -20.81 0.42
CA ASN A 3 -14.23 -19.83 1.44
C ASN A 3 -13.34 -19.90 2.68
N GLU A 4 -13.04 -21.11 3.17
CA GLU A 4 -12.17 -21.32 4.34
C GLU A 4 -10.76 -20.77 4.12
N GLU A 5 -10.23 -20.94 2.93
CA GLU A 5 -8.90 -20.44 2.59
C GLU A 5 -8.87 -18.92 2.48
N VAL A 6 -9.90 -18.33 1.90
CA VAL A 6 -10.03 -16.87 1.81
C VAL A 6 -10.13 -16.26 3.21
N ILE A 7 -10.90 -16.87 4.11
CA ILE A 7 -10.99 -16.42 5.51
C ILE A 7 -9.63 -16.50 6.19
N ARG A 8 -8.89 -17.58 5.98
CA ARG A 8 -7.54 -17.74 6.54
C ARG A 8 -6.61 -16.63 6.06
N LEU A 9 -6.62 -16.33 4.77
CA LEU A 9 -5.80 -15.27 4.19
C LEU A 9 -6.23 -13.90 4.70
N PHE A 10 -7.52 -13.66 4.82
CA PHE A 10 -8.06 -12.42 5.37
C PHE A 10 -7.56 -12.21 6.80
N ASP A 11 -7.71 -13.22 7.65
CA ASP A 11 -7.28 -13.13 9.05
C ASP A 11 -5.77 -12.92 9.18
N ALA A 12 -4.99 -13.55 8.30
CA ALA A 12 -3.53 -13.46 8.35
C ALA A 12 -2.97 -12.14 7.80
N TYR A 13 -3.57 -11.56 6.76
CA TYR A 13 -2.94 -10.51 5.97
C TYR A 13 -3.75 -9.22 5.83
N SER A 14 -5.02 -9.20 6.19
CA SER A 14 -5.88 -8.04 5.92
C SER A 14 -5.36 -6.75 6.54
N ASP A 15 -4.83 -6.80 7.75
CA ASP A 15 -4.29 -5.61 8.43
C ASP A 15 -3.11 -5.01 7.67
N ASP A 16 -2.17 -5.85 7.22
CA ASP A 16 -1.00 -5.39 6.47
C ASP A 16 -1.39 -4.82 5.11
N LEU A 17 -2.32 -5.48 4.42
CA LEU A 17 -2.84 -5.02 3.13
C LEU A 17 -3.62 -3.72 3.28
N TYR A 18 -4.38 -3.60 4.35
CA TYR A 18 -5.15 -2.40 4.65
C TYR A 18 -4.23 -1.19 4.90
N ARG A 19 -3.20 -1.35 5.72
CA ARG A 19 -2.20 -0.29 5.95
C ARG A 19 -1.52 0.13 4.66
N PHE A 20 -1.11 -0.86 3.86
CA PHE A 20 -0.54 -0.59 2.55
C PHE A 20 -1.50 0.21 1.65
N ALA A 21 -2.76 -0.19 1.59
CA ALA A 21 -3.77 0.51 0.80
C ALA A 21 -3.97 1.94 1.29
N VAL A 22 -3.97 2.18 2.61
CA VAL A 22 -4.09 3.53 3.17
C VAL A 22 -2.91 4.41 2.75
N TYR A 23 -1.69 3.89 2.82
CA TYR A 23 -0.51 4.63 2.35
C TYR A 23 -0.53 4.86 0.83
N TYR A 24 -1.21 4.00 0.10
CA TYR A 24 -1.35 4.14 -1.35
C TYR A 24 -2.38 5.20 -1.75
N VAL A 25 -3.60 5.07 -1.23
CA VAL A 25 -4.73 5.92 -1.66
C VAL A 25 -5.01 7.10 -0.72
N GLY A 26 -4.51 7.05 0.50
CA GLY A 26 -4.56 8.17 1.44
C GLY A 26 -5.80 8.25 2.33
N THR A 27 -6.83 7.44 2.12
CA THR A 27 -8.04 7.44 2.94
C THR A 27 -8.37 6.06 3.49
N LYS A 28 -8.89 6.04 4.72
CA LYS A 28 -9.33 4.82 5.38
C LYS A 28 -10.49 4.16 4.65
N HIS A 29 -11.49 4.93 4.29
CA HIS A 29 -12.71 4.44 3.65
C HIS A 29 -12.40 3.78 2.30
N ASP A 30 -11.59 4.44 1.48
CA ASP A 30 -11.21 3.90 0.17
C ASP A 30 -10.36 2.64 0.30
N ALA A 31 -9.46 2.61 1.29
CA ALA A 31 -8.65 1.44 1.57
C ALA A 31 -9.52 0.23 1.98
N GLU A 32 -10.53 0.45 2.83
CA GLU A 32 -11.47 -0.60 3.22
C GLU A 32 -12.20 -1.17 2.01
N ASP A 33 -12.70 -0.32 1.13
CA ASP A 33 -13.39 -0.73 -0.10
C ASP A 33 -12.47 -1.56 -1.01
N ILE A 34 -11.22 -1.12 -1.15
CA ILE A 34 -10.23 -1.82 -1.97
C ILE A 34 -9.94 -3.22 -1.40
N ILE A 35 -9.74 -3.33 -0.09
CA ILE A 35 -9.45 -4.61 0.55
C ILE A 35 -10.64 -5.56 0.44
N GLN A 36 -11.86 -5.10 0.66
CA GLN A 36 -13.06 -5.90 0.45
C GLN A 36 -13.11 -6.43 -0.98
N ASP A 37 -12.85 -5.57 -1.96
CA ASP A 37 -12.89 -5.95 -3.37
C ASP A 37 -11.81 -6.98 -3.72
N VAL A 38 -10.60 -6.85 -3.17
CA VAL A 38 -9.52 -7.82 -3.34
C VAL A 38 -9.96 -9.20 -2.86
N PHE A 39 -10.53 -9.31 -1.66
CA PHE A 39 -10.93 -10.60 -1.11
C PHE A 39 -12.18 -11.17 -1.79
N LEU A 40 -13.11 -10.34 -2.24
CA LEU A 40 -14.24 -10.79 -3.05
C LEU A 40 -13.77 -11.41 -4.37
N LYS A 41 -12.77 -10.82 -5.01
CA LYS A 41 -12.18 -11.37 -6.24
C LYS A 41 -11.51 -12.73 -6.00
N LEU A 42 -10.89 -12.93 -4.85
CA LEU A 42 -10.31 -14.22 -4.49
C LEU A 42 -11.37 -15.31 -4.38
N LEU A 43 -12.54 -14.99 -3.86
CA LEU A 43 -13.66 -15.94 -3.78
C LEU A 43 -14.15 -16.39 -5.15
N SER A 44 -14.07 -15.53 -6.15
CA SER A 44 -14.61 -15.79 -7.49
C SER A 44 -13.64 -16.49 -8.44
N LYS A 45 -12.37 -16.63 -8.08
CA LYS A 45 -11.33 -17.18 -8.98
C LYS A 45 -10.73 -18.48 -8.44
N PRO A 46 -10.52 -19.48 -9.30
CA PRO A 46 -9.84 -20.73 -8.91
C PRO A 46 -8.32 -20.53 -8.85
N ILE A 47 -7.86 -19.78 -7.85
CA ILE A 47 -6.45 -19.50 -7.67
C ILE A 47 -5.89 -20.39 -6.58
N VAL A 48 -4.73 -21.01 -6.86
CA VAL A 48 -3.95 -21.75 -5.87
C VAL A 48 -2.67 -20.96 -5.60
N LEU A 49 -2.51 -20.49 -4.37
CA LEU A 49 -1.34 -19.72 -3.96
C LEU A 49 -0.24 -20.67 -3.47
N LYS A 50 0.99 -20.42 -3.93
CA LYS A 50 2.15 -21.17 -3.47
C LYS A 50 2.47 -20.82 -2.03
N HIS A 51 2.81 -21.82 -1.24
CA HIS A 51 3.25 -21.63 0.14
C HIS A 51 4.44 -20.66 0.20
N GLY A 52 4.37 -19.69 1.13
CA GLY A 52 5.40 -18.66 1.29
C GLY A 52 5.31 -17.47 0.35
N LYS A 53 4.42 -17.51 -0.65
CA LYS A 53 4.24 -16.40 -1.63
C LYS A 53 2.88 -15.71 -1.51
N GLU A 54 2.10 -16.06 -0.53
CA GLU A 54 0.75 -15.55 -0.33
C GLU A 54 0.73 -14.05 -0.12
N LYS A 55 1.56 -13.54 0.79
CA LYS A 55 1.63 -12.11 1.12
C LYS A 55 2.06 -11.28 -0.09
N ALA A 56 3.11 -11.71 -0.80
CA ALA A 56 3.61 -10.98 -1.98
C ALA A 56 2.56 -10.93 -3.09
N TYR A 57 1.84 -12.03 -3.31
CA TYR A 57 0.74 -12.07 -4.27
C TYR A 57 -0.37 -11.09 -3.88
N LEU A 58 -0.81 -11.12 -2.62
CA LEU A 58 -1.86 -10.24 -2.12
C LEU A 58 -1.44 -8.77 -2.18
N MET A 59 -0.18 -8.47 -1.89
CA MET A 59 0.36 -7.12 -2.05
C MET A 59 0.31 -6.66 -3.50
N THR A 60 0.65 -7.52 -4.44
CA THR A 60 0.59 -7.20 -5.88
C THR A 60 -0.83 -6.91 -6.33
N VAL A 61 -1.78 -7.75 -5.94
CA VAL A 61 -3.21 -7.57 -6.27
C VAL A 61 -3.73 -6.26 -5.65
N THR A 62 -3.37 -6.00 -4.40
CA THR A 62 -3.76 -4.78 -3.69
C THR A 62 -3.17 -3.55 -4.36
N ALA A 63 -1.89 -3.57 -4.74
CA ALA A 63 -1.24 -2.47 -5.45
C ALA A 63 -1.96 -2.16 -6.77
N ASN A 64 -2.31 -3.20 -7.54
CA ASN A 64 -3.06 -3.03 -8.77
C ASN A 64 -4.44 -2.43 -8.54
N SER A 65 -5.14 -2.88 -7.52
CA SER A 65 -6.46 -2.37 -7.16
C SER A 65 -6.39 -0.90 -6.71
N CYS A 66 -5.39 -0.54 -5.93
CA CYS A 66 -5.14 0.84 -5.52
C CYS A 66 -4.85 1.74 -6.73
N LYS A 67 -3.99 1.27 -7.63
CA LYS A 67 -3.63 2.00 -8.85
C LYS A 67 -4.86 2.25 -9.72
N ASN A 68 -5.68 1.23 -9.93
CA ASN A 68 -6.91 1.33 -10.72
C ASN A 68 -7.92 2.26 -10.05
N TYR A 69 -8.04 2.19 -8.73
CA TYR A 69 -8.88 3.09 -7.94
C TYR A 69 -8.48 4.55 -8.15
N LEU A 70 -7.22 4.88 -8.03
CA LEU A 70 -6.72 6.25 -8.21
C LEU A 70 -6.96 6.77 -9.62
N LYS A 71 -6.76 5.94 -10.65
CA LYS A 71 -7.07 6.31 -12.03
C LYS A 71 -8.55 6.61 -12.22
N SER A 72 -9.42 5.79 -11.66
CA SER A 72 -10.87 5.96 -11.74
C SER A 72 -11.33 7.20 -10.97
N ALA A 73 -10.82 7.42 -9.77
CA ALA A 73 -11.14 8.59 -8.94
C ALA A 73 -10.68 9.90 -9.60
N PHE A 74 -9.49 9.90 -10.19
CA PHE A 74 -8.96 11.06 -10.92
C PHE A 74 -9.81 11.43 -12.14
N ARG A 75 -10.39 10.43 -12.79
CA ARG A 75 -11.28 10.65 -13.94
C ARG A 75 -12.67 11.16 -13.54
N LYS A 76 -13.18 10.76 -12.37
CA LYS A 76 -14.55 11.05 -11.93
C LYS A 76 -14.68 12.36 -11.18
N THR A 77 -13.64 12.77 -10.49
CA THR A 77 -13.63 13.98 -9.68
C THR A 77 -12.25 14.61 -9.73
N ASN A 78 -12.18 15.92 -9.93
CA ASN A 78 -11.02 16.69 -9.53
C ASN A 78 -11.00 16.68 -8.00
N VAL A 79 -10.66 15.55 -7.39
CA VAL A 79 -10.64 15.42 -5.94
C VAL A 79 -9.51 16.26 -5.41
N ASP A 80 -9.89 17.16 -4.54
CA ASP A 80 -8.98 17.96 -3.75
C ASP A 80 -8.17 17.01 -2.85
N LEU A 81 -6.89 16.88 -3.15
CA LEU A 81 -5.96 16.04 -2.38
C LEU A 81 -5.85 16.48 -0.91
N GLU A 82 -6.22 17.73 -0.61
CA GLU A 82 -6.21 18.24 0.76
C GLU A 82 -7.27 17.61 1.66
N SER A 83 -8.41 17.15 1.09
CA SER A 83 -9.46 16.50 1.89
C SER A 83 -9.07 15.09 2.33
N VAL A 84 -8.07 14.50 1.69
CA VAL A 84 -7.59 13.14 1.96
C VAL A 84 -6.74 13.06 3.24
N GLU A 85 -6.09 14.17 3.63
CA GLU A 85 -5.19 14.19 4.78
C GLU A 85 -5.87 14.08 6.14
N MET A 86 -7.18 14.35 6.23
CA MET A 86 -7.88 14.46 7.51
C MET A 86 -8.39 13.15 8.11
N GLU A 87 -8.52 12.08 7.32
CA GLU A 87 -9.14 10.83 7.79
C GLU A 87 -8.17 9.85 8.47
N LEU A 88 -6.88 10.10 8.39
CA LEU A 88 -5.84 9.19 8.89
C LEU A 88 -5.59 9.25 10.40
N GLN A 89 -6.28 10.15 11.07
CA GLN A 89 -6.19 10.32 12.52
C GLN A 89 -6.78 9.16 13.33
N TYR A 90 -7.38 8.15 12.66
CA TYR A 90 -8.20 7.12 13.30
C TYR A 90 -7.63 5.70 13.25
N PHE A 91 -6.33 5.54 12.98
CA PHE A 91 -5.70 4.25 13.19
C PHE A 91 -5.46 4.06 14.68
N ASP A 92 -6.08 3.03 15.26
CA ASP A 92 -5.93 2.69 16.69
C ASP A 92 -4.46 2.46 17.09
N ASP A 93 -3.61 2.09 16.13
CA ASP A 93 -2.17 1.87 16.33
C ASP A 93 -1.32 3.11 15.98
N PHE A 94 -1.92 4.24 15.69
CA PHE A 94 -1.17 5.43 15.31
C PHE A 94 -0.63 6.15 16.55
N THR A 95 0.59 5.82 16.93
CA THR A 95 1.38 6.65 17.84
C THR A 95 1.70 7.98 17.16
N GLU A 96 1.97 9.03 17.95
CA GLU A 96 2.40 10.34 17.44
C GLU A 96 3.54 10.22 16.41
N ARG A 97 4.46 9.30 16.65
CA ARG A 97 5.59 9.00 15.77
C ARG A 97 5.15 8.45 14.42
N ASN A 98 4.20 7.51 14.41
CA ASN A 98 3.68 6.92 13.17
C ASN A 98 2.90 7.95 12.35
N LYS A 99 2.20 8.85 13.02
CA LYS A 99 1.50 9.96 12.37
C LYS A 99 2.47 10.91 11.68
N GLU A 100 3.58 11.25 12.32
CA GLU A 100 4.61 12.11 11.73
C GLU A 100 5.22 11.48 10.48
N VAL A 101 5.57 10.20 10.54
CA VAL A 101 6.06 9.45 9.38
C VAL A 101 5.02 9.42 8.27
N PHE A 102 3.80 9.14 8.62
CA PHE A 102 2.70 9.10 7.66
C PHE A 102 2.54 10.44 6.95
N ASP A 103 2.47 11.54 7.70
CA ASP A 103 2.30 12.89 7.16
C ASP A 103 3.46 13.24 6.20
N GLU A 104 4.69 12.90 6.56
CA GLU A 104 5.85 13.13 5.70
C GLU A 104 5.80 12.30 4.41
N LEU A 105 5.41 11.03 4.52
CA LEU A 105 5.27 10.17 3.34
C LEU A 105 4.15 10.64 2.42
N MET A 106 3.04 11.13 2.97
CA MET A 106 1.91 11.62 2.17
C MET A 106 2.24 12.91 1.41
N ARG A 107 3.28 13.64 1.79
CA ARG A 107 3.77 14.78 1.01
C ARG A 107 4.50 14.37 -0.26
N LEU A 108 5.00 13.15 -0.30
CA LEU A 108 5.63 12.60 -1.50
C LEU A 108 4.58 12.19 -2.52
N GLU A 109 4.92 12.35 -3.80
CA GLU A 109 4.14 11.73 -4.86
C GLU A 109 4.09 10.21 -4.68
N GLY A 110 2.99 9.58 -5.09
CA GLY A 110 2.80 8.14 -4.96
C GLY A 110 3.95 7.31 -5.53
N GLN A 111 4.55 7.75 -6.64
CA GLN A 111 5.67 7.06 -7.27
C GLN A 111 6.90 6.93 -6.35
N TYR A 112 7.09 7.84 -5.40
CA TYR A 112 8.18 7.80 -4.42
C TYR A 112 7.72 7.17 -3.11
N ARG A 113 6.53 7.53 -2.66
CA ARG A 113 5.95 7.06 -1.39
C ARG A 113 5.82 5.55 -1.33
N ILE A 114 5.29 4.93 -2.38
CA ILE A 114 4.99 3.50 -2.37
C ILE A 114 6.25 2.63 -2.28
N PRO A 115 7.30 2.84 -3.09
CA PRO A 115 8.53 2.08 -2.93
C PRO A 115 9.17 2.25 -1.55
N ILE A 116 9.16 3.47 -1.02
CA ILE A 116 9.71 3.74 0.32
C ILE A 116 8.93 2.97 1.39
N TYR A 117 7.61 3.00 1.34
CA TYR A 117 6.78 2.26 2.27
C TYR A 117 7.07 0.76 2.21
N LEU A 118 7.11 0.20 1.02
CA LEU A 118 7.34 -1.24 0.84
C LEU A 118 8.74 -1.67 1.32
N HIS A 119 9.75 -0.84 1.14
CA HIS A 119 11.10 -1.17 1.57
C HIS A 119 11.31 -0.99 3.07
N TYR A 120 10.95 0.16 3.62
CA TYR A 120 11.26 0.51 5.00
C TYR A 120 10.24 -0.03 6.02
N TYR A 121 8.97 -0.08 5.66
CA TYR A 121 7.92 -0.57 6.56
C TYR A 121 7.65 -2.05 6.42
N VAL A 122 7.51 -2.53 5.20
CA VAL A 122 7.16 -3.92 4.94
C VAL A 122 8.41 -4.79 4.90
N GLY A 123 9.56 -4.22 4.54
CA GLY A 123 10.84 -4.93 4.52
C GLY A 123 11.15 -5.65 3.21
N TYR A 124 10.51 -5.26 2.12
CA TYR A 124 10.77 -5.88 0.82
C TYR A 124 12.08 -5.37 0.21
N SER A 125 12.77 -6.27 -0.51
CA SER A 125 13.93 -5.91 -1.34
C SER A 125 13.49 -5.12 -2.57
N TYR A 126 14.41 -4.44 -3.21
CA TYR A 126 14.13 -3.72 -4.46
C TYR A 126 13.59 -4.65 -5.55
N LYS A 127 14.11 -5.86 -5.60
CA LYS A 127 13.64 -6.90 -6.53
C LYS A 127 12.19 -7.28 -6.29
N GLU A 128 11.81 -7.47 -5.03
CA GLU A 128 10.43 -7.78 -4.63
C GLU A 128 9.49 -6.62 -4.94
N ILE A 129 9.92 -5.39 -4.63
CA ILE A 129 9.15 -4.18 -4.92
C ILE A 129 8.91 -4.03 -6.42
N ALA A 130 9.96 -4.26 -7.23
CA ALA A 130 9.87 -4.19 -8.68
C ALA A 130 8.77 -5.09 -9.23
N LYS A 131 8.64 -6.29 -8.68
CA LYS A 131 7.57 -7.24 -9.06
C LYS A 131 6.20 -6.76 -8.61
N ILE A 132 6.09 -6.23 -7.39
CA ILE A 132 4.81 -5.80 -6.80
C ILE A 132 4.22 -4.62 -7.58
N ILE A 133 5.03 -3.62 -7.87
CA ILE A 133 4.55 -2.39 -8.54
C ILE A 133 4.86 -2.37 -10.04
N ARG A 134 5.39 -3.44 -10.59
CA ARG A 134 5.61 -3.64 -12.03
C ARG A 134 6.49 -2.58 -12.68
N ILE A 135 7.64 -2.32 -12.08
CA ILE A 135 8.68 -1.47 -12.65
C ILE A 135 10.01 -2.21 -12.58
N SER A 136 11.05 -1.67 -13.20
CA SER A 136 12.38 -2.26 -13.11
C SER A 136 13.00 -2.04 -11.74
N GLU A 137 13.91 -2.92 -11.35
CA GLU A 137 14.65 -2.82 -10.10
C GLU A 137 15.45 -1.52 -10.02
N SER A 138 16.06 -1.09 -11.13
CA SER A 138 16.75 0.20 -11.21
C SER A 138 15.81 1.39 -11.02
N SER A 139 14.57 1.30 -11.51
CA SER A 139 13.55 2.33 -11.26
C SER A 139 13.16 2.41 -9.79
N VAL A 140 13.07 1.27 -9.12
CA VAL A 140 12.82 1.24 -7.66
C VAL A 140 13.93 2.02 -6.93
N ALA A 141 15.19 1.72 -7.23
CA ALA A 141 16.33 2.39 -6.60
C ALA A 141 16.30 3.91 -6.81
N VAL A 142 16.04 4.34 -8.05
CA VAL A 142 15.95 5.77 -8.39
C VAL A 142 14.83 6.45 -7.62
N ARG A 143 13.63 5.82 -7.57
CA ARG A 143 12.47 6.38 -6.87
C ARG A 143 12.69 6.47 -5.37
N ILE A 144 13.29 5.45 -4.76
CA ILE A 144 13.60 5.48 -3.32
C ILE A 144 14.61 6.61 -3.02
N ASN A 145 15.66 6.71 -3.80
CA ASN A 145 16.68 7.74 -3.59
C ASN A 145 16.13 9.17 -3.76
N ARG A 146 15.30 9.39 -4.76
CA ARG A 146 14.65 10.69 -4.98
C ARG A 146 13.65 11.01 -3.86
N GLY A 147 12.88 10.04 -3.43
CA GLY A 147 11.94 10.22 -2.32
C GLY A 147 12.65 10.55 -1.02
N LYS A 148 13.72 9.82 -0.71
CA LYS A 148 14.53 10.08 0.49
C LYS A 148 15.12 11.50 0.49
N ALA A 149 15.55 11.99 -0.65
CA ALA A 149 16.09 13.35 -0.77
C ALA A 149 15.04 14.44 -0.49
N GLN A 150 13.77 14.12 -0.71
CA GLN A 150 12.66 15.05 -0.47
C GLN A 150 12.11 15.00 0.97
N LEU A 151 12.41 13.93 1.72
CA LEU A 151 11.94 13.80 3.09
C LEU A 151 12.73 14.69 4.04
N ARG A 152 12.00 15.38 4.94
CA ARG A 152 12.61 16.23 5.97
C ARG A 152 13.20 15.42 7.11
N ILE A 153 12.76 14.19 7.29
CA ILE A 153 13.20 13.30 8.36
C ILE A 153 14.00 12.15 7.77
N LYS A 154 15.01 11.72 8.51
CA LYS A 154 15.79 10.54 8.12
C LYS A 154 14.98 9.29 8.46
N LEU A 155 14.71 8.48 7.45
CA LEU A 155 13.91 7.26 7.62
C LEU A 155 14.52 6.30 8.64
N GLU A 156 15.85 6.23 8.70
CA GLU A 156 16.57 5.37 9.63
C GLU A 156 16.34 5.75 11.10
N GLU A 157 16.03 7.00 11.39
CA GLU A 157 15.74 7.47 12.74
C GLU A 157 14.30 7.15 13.18
N LEU A 158 13.43 6.79 12.25
CA LEU A 158 12.00 6.59 12.47
C LEU A 158 11.59 5.12 12.56
N LEU A 159 12.47 4.25 12.13
CA LEU A 159 12.23 2.80 12.10
C LEU A 159 13.01 2.07 13.24
#